data_9e0341d006259ce40a48e8f605d03c1f
#
_entry.id   9e0341d006259ce40a48e8f605d03c1f
#
_cell.length_a   1.000
_cell.length_b   1.000
_cell.length_c   1.000
_cell.angle_alpha   90.00
_cell.angle_beta   90.00
_cell.angle_gamma   90.00
#
_symmetry.space_group_name_H-M   'P 1'
#
loop_
_entity.id
_entity.type
_entity.pdbx_description
1 polymer ?
#
loop_
_entity_poly.entity_id
_entity_poly.type
_entity_poly.pdbx_seq_one_letter_code
_entity_poly.pdbx_strand_id
1 'polypeptide(L)'
;AAAQTEVKSIAESKGNTKPKVDDVADYFNNQHQRIYGRKLNPDDDADFSLAVTDTANEIRYQLGQGTSGKGWYDNDVRQTFENLSKIPGLERLADDESLRVLWTALAAPTSIGQKVDPGNTKAATAALLGYLRTGVIPTNPPAPGAVTEGITKAGCGADQKAVDAGMKVIKYLVETKGVDGFADWWLSPHTLKELTDIRKAAGLSGAPSGVAGGKDSLHLGSMVLGDKTGKYSLNLNGYQATTKDSWFSRSYNRHFGNMRNPDGSLAEAPRNLPERARMEEFVSRVIDE
;
A
#
# COMPACT_ATOMS: atom_id res chain seq x y z
N ALA A 1 -13.36 25.21 -1.04
CA ALA A 1 -13.83 26.10 0.05
C ALA A 1 -15.03 25.52 0.80
N ALA A 2 -16.16 25.18 0.14
CA ALA A 2 -17.38 24.69 0.80
C ALA A 2 -17.14 23.40 1.63
N ALA A 3 -16.49 22.40 1.07
CA ALA A 3 -16.16 21.14 1.78
C ALA A 3 -15.32 21.36 3.01
N GLN A 4 -14.31 22.22 2.96
CA GLN A 4 -13.46 22.56 4.12
C GLN A 4 -14.25 23.24 5.24
N THR A 5 -15.17 24.15 4.90
CA THR A 5 -16.04 24.82 5.86
C THR A 5 -16.95 23.81 6.54
N GLU A 6 -17.48 22.88 5.82
CA GLU A 6 -18.40 21.87 6.36
C GLU A 6 -17.70 20.84 7.24
N VAL A 7 -16.52 20.34 6.83
CA VAL A 7 -15.69 19.46 7.68
C VAL A 7 -15.30 20.18 8.97
N LYS A 8 -15.01 21.49 8.91
CA LYS A 8 -14.74 22.30 10.09
C LYS A 8 -15.97 22.38 11.00
N SER A 9 -17.16 22.61 10.43
CA SER A 9 -18.40 22.63 11.18
C SER A 9 -18.71 21.32 11.88
N ILE A 10 -18.44 20.16 11.22
CA ILE A 10 -18.56 18.83 11.82
C ILE A 10 -17.60 18.69 12.99
N ALA A 11 -16.33 19.11 12.85
CA ALA A 11 -15.36 19.07 13.93
C ALA A 11 -15.79 19.93 15.13
N GLU A 12 -16.24 21.16 14.88
CA GLU A 12 -16.71 22.09 15.90
C GLU A 12 -17.93 21.56 16.65
N SER A 13 -18.87 20.93 15.96
CA SER A 13 -20.06 20.29 16.58
C SER A 13 -19.70 19.18 17.58
N LYS A 14 -18.53 18.56 17.42
CA LYS A 14 -17.96 17.55 18.32
C LYS A 14 -17.00 18.11 19.36
N GLY A 15 -16.86 19.43 19.44
CA GLY A 15 -15.92 20.10 20.36
C GLY A 15 -14.45 20.02 19.93
N ASN A 16 -14.16 19.69 18.66
CA ASN A 16 -12.81 19.67 18.15
C ASN A 16 -12.41 21.04 17.58
N THR A 17 -11.23 21.54 17.94
CA THR A 17 -10.69 22.81 17.41
C THR A 17 -10.14 22.69 15.98
N LYS A 18 -9.81 21.48 15.54
CA LYS A 18 -9.33 21.16 14.19
C LYS A 18 -9.97 19.88 13.69
N PRO A 19 -10.29 19.79 12.39
CA PRO A 19 -10.81 18.56 11.79
C PRO A 19 -9.86 17.39 12.00
N LYS A 20 -10.44 16.25 12.36
CA LYS A 20 -9.79 14.94 12.45
C LYS A 20 -10.20 14.08 11.27
N VAL A 21 -9.54 12.96 11.10
CA VAL A 21 -9.87 11.97 10.03
C VAL A 21 -11.32 11.51 10.15
N ASP A 22 -11.82 11.33 11.36
CA ASP A 22 -13.23 10.98 11.64
C ASP A 22 -14.21 12.03 11.12
N ASP A 23 -13.89 13.31 11.23
CA ASP A 23 -14.77 14.40 10.78
C ASP A 23 -14.82 14.44 9.25
N VAL A 24 -13.68 14.18 8.60
CA VAL A 24 -13.60 14.03 7.15
C VAL A 24 -14.38 12.79 6.69
N ALA A 25 -14.29 11.68 7.40
CA ALA A 25 -15.03 10.48 7.08
C ALA A 25 -16.55 10.69 7.22
N ASP A 26 -17.01 11.38 8.25
CA ASP A 26 -18.43 11.69 8.43
C ASP A 26 -18.96 12.63 7.34
N TYR A 27 -18.16 13.60 6.90
CA TYR A 27 -18.49 14.44 5.75
C TYR A 27 -18.70 13.58 4.49
N PHE A 28 -17.74 12.71 4.17
CA PHE A 28 -17.83 11.88 2.98
C PHE A 28 -18.88 10.78 3.12
N ASN A 29 -19.15 10.28 4.31
CA ASN A 29 -20.19 9.27 4.53
C ASN A 29 -21.59 9.76 4.15
N ASN A 30 -21.81 11.07 4.17
CA ASN A 30 -23.07 11.70 3.76
C ASN A 30 -23.05 12.22 2.30
N GLN A 31 -21.95 12.09 1.60
CA GLN A 31 -21.77 12.63 0.26
C GLN A 31 -22.71 11.96 -0.76
N HIS A 32 -22.90 10.62 -0.63
CA HIS A 32 -23.84 9.89 -1.50
C HIS A 32 -25.26 10.48 -1.45
N GLN A 33 -25.73 10.88 -0.26
CA GLN A 33 -27.05 11.51 -0.11
C GLN A 33 -27.13 12.86 -0.84
N ARG A 34 -26.06 13.61 -0.90
CA ARG A 34 -25.99 14.92 -1.57
C ARG A 34 -25.91 14.80 -3.07
N ILE A 35 -25.14 13.82 -3.57
CA ILE A 35 -24.92 13.61 -5.00
C ILE A 35 -26.10 12.89 -5.63
N TYR A 36 -26.56 11.81 -4.99
CA TYR A 36 -27.56 10.88 -5.59
C TYR A 36 -28.95 10.99 -4.95
N GLY A 37 -29.12 11.76 -3.86
CA GLY A 37 -30.36 11.84 -3.11
C GLY A 37 -30.72 10.54 -2.36
N ARG A 38 -29.86 9.52 -2.44
CA ARG A 38 -30.03 8.20 -1.83
C ARG A 38 -28.71 7.50 -1.60
N LYS A 39 -28.72 6.46 -0.81
CA LYS A 39 -27.58 5.55 -0.67
C LYS A 39 -27.51 4.63 -1.90
N LEU A 40 -26.34 4.51 -2.50
CA LEU A 40 -26.08 3.52 -3.54
C LEU A 40 -25.83 2.16 -2.94
N ASN A 41 -26.21 1.12 -3.67
CA ASN A 41 -25.95 -0.28 -3.32
C ASN A 41 -24.79 -0.81 -4.18
N PRO A 42 -23.64 -1.19 -3.59
CA PRO A 42 -22.52 -1.72 -4.35
C PRO A 42 -22.80 -3.09 -5.00
N ASP A 43 -23.89 -3.76 -4.64
CA ASP A 43 -24.34 -5.04 -5.21
C ASP A 43 -25.33 -4.86 -6.38
N ASP A 44 -25.78 -3.63 -6.64
CA ASP A 44 -26.60 -3.27 -7.79
C ASP A 44 -25.72 -2.70 -8.91
N ASP A 45 -25.80 -3.31 -10.09
CA ASP A 45 -24.91 -2.93 -11.21
C ASP A 45 -25.16 -1.51 -11.72
N ALA A 46 -26.39 -1.00 -11.67
CA ALA A 46 -26.68 0.38 -12.07
C ALA A 46 -26.07 1.38 -11.09
N ASP A 47 -26.19 1.14 -9.80
CA ASP A 47 -25.59 1.95 -8.75
C ASP A 47 -24.06 1.90 -8.80
N PHE A 48 -23.52 0.72 -9.03
CA PHE A 48 -22.07 0.51 -9.18
C PHE A 48 -21.53 1.25 -10.40
N SER A 49 -22.21 1.15 -11.56
CA SER A 49 -21.86 1.87 -12.78
C SER A 49 -21.91 3.37 -12.59
N LEU A 50 -22.92 3.90 -11.88
CA LEU A 50 -23.02 5.33 -11.57
C LEU A 50 -21.82 5.81 -10.75
N ALA A 51 -21.40 5.05 -9.73
CA ALA A 51 -20.23 5.40 -8.93
C ALA A 51 -18.92 5.33 -9.75
N VAL A 52 -18.80 4.37 -10.68
CA VAL A 52 -17.68 4.25 -11.63
C VAL A 52 -17.61 5.50 -12.52
N THR A 53 -18.70 5.84 -13.20
CA THR A 53 -18.76 7.00 -14.10
C THR A 53 -18.43 8.31 -13.38
N ASP A 54 -18.95 8.51 -12.17
CA ASP A 54 -18.65 9.71 -11.39
C ASP A 54 -17.17 9.79 -11.01
N THR A 55 -16.56 8.65 -10.62
CA THR A 55 -15.14 8.60 -10.32
C THR A 55 -14.28 8.87 -11.55
N ALA A 56 -14.61 8.27 -12.69
CA ALA A 56 -13.89 8.52 -13.95
C ALA A 56 -13.97 10.00 -14.36
N ASN A 57 -15.15 10.61 -14.25
CA ASN A 57 -15.33 12.02 -14.55
C ASN A 57 -14.55 12.94 -13.59
N GLU A 58 -14.50 12.62 -12.30
CA GLU A 58 -13.69 13.35 -11.33
C GLU A 58 -12.19 13.27 -11.69
N ILE A 59 -11.70 12.07 -12.02
CA ILE A 59 -10.30 11.87 -12.44
C ILE A 59 -10.01 12.69 -13.71
N ARG A 60 -10.86 12.61 -14.74
CA ARG A 60 -10.68 13.41 -15.96
C ARG A 60 -10.66 14.91 -15.68
N TYR A 61 -11.55 15.39 -14.82
CA TYR A 61 -11.57 16.78 -14.40
C TYR A 61 -10.26 17.20 -13.72
N GLN A 62 -9.78 16.40 -12.76
CA GLN A 62 -8.52 16.68 -12.05
C GLN A 62 -7.31 16.65 -13.00
N LEU A 63 -7.25 15.70 -13.92
CA LEU A 63 -6.21 15.63 -14.93
C LEU A 63 -6.24 16.88 -15.85
N GLY A 64 -7.41 17.37 -16.19
CA GLY A 64 -7.60 18.60 -16.98
C GLY A 64 -7.16 19.88 -16.27
N GLN A 65 -7.16 19.89 -14.94
CA GLN A 65 -6.68 21.03 -14.13
C GLN A 65 -5.14 21.09 -14.00
N GLY A 66 -4.41 20.13 -14.57
CA GLY A 66 -2.96 20.08 -14.48
C GLY A 66 -2.42 19.69 -13.09
N THR A 67 -3.30 19.33 -12.16
CA THR A 67 -2.92 18.81 -10.83
C THR A 67 -2.60 17.31 -10.91
N SER A 68 -1.81 16.91 -11.90
CA SER A 68 -1.73 15.50 -12.23
C SER A 68 -0.76 14.74 -11.35
N GLY A 69 -1.28 13.73 -10.68
CA GLY A 69 -0.49 12.58 -10.25
C GLY A 69 -0.14 11.63 -11.41
N LYS A 70 -0.37 12.00 -12.67
CA LYS A 70 -0.09 11.16 -13.83
C LYS A 70 1.41 10.87 -13.94
N GLY A 71 1.76 9.60 -13.87
CA GLY A 71 3.14 9.13 -13.94
C GLY A 71 4.02 9.52 -12.74
N TRP A 72 3.42 10.04 -11.63
CA TRP A 72 4.22 10.41 -10.46
C TRP A 72 4.98 9.20 -9.89
N TYR A 73 4.36 8.02 -9.87
CA TYR A 73 5.02 6.81 -9.41
C TYR A 73 6.27 6.50 -10.22
N ASP A 74 6.16 6.46 -11.54
CA ASP A 74 7.29 6.13 -12.42
C ASP A 74 8.38 7.19 -12.34
N ASN A 75 7.99 8.46 -12.35
CA ASN A 75 8.94 9.58 -12.27
C ASN A 75 9.59 9.66 -10.90
N ASP A 76 8.83 9.55 -9.82
CA ASP A 76 9.35 9.66 -8.46
C ASP A 76 10.20 8.47 -8.06
N VAL A 77 9.84 7.24 -8.47
CA VAL A 77 10.67 6.05 -8.23
C VAL A 77 11.98 6.14 -8.97
N ARG A 78 11.97 6.54 -10.27
CA ARG A 78 13.19 6.76 -11.04
C ARG A 78 14.06 7.83 -10.40
N GLN A 79 13.49 9.00 -10.09
CA GLN A 79 14.20 10.11 -9.44
C GLN A 79 14.74 9.68 -8.06
N THR A 80 14.03 8.84 -7.35
CA THR A 80 14.47 8.27 -6.07
C THR A 80 15.74 7.46 -6.28
N PHE A 81 15.79 6.54 -7.23
CA PHE A 81 17.01 5.76 -7.50
C PHE A 81 18.18 6.62 -8.01
N GLU A 82 17.92 7.60 -8.86
CA GLU A 82 18.93 8.58 -9.29
C GLU A 82 19.52 9.37 -8.12
N ASN A 83 18.68 9.72 -7.13
CA ASN A 83 19.15 10.44 -5.95
C ASN A 83 19.83 9.51 -4.93
N LEU A 84 19.32 8.32 -4.71
CA LEU A 84 19.91 7.35 -3.80
C LEU A 84 21.27 6.87 -4.27
N SER A 85 21.48 6.69 -5.58
CA SER A 85 22.77 6.28 -6.14
C SER A 85 23.89 7.30 -5.92
N LYS A 86 23.55 8.54 -5.55
CA LYS A 86 24.54 9.59 -5.17
C LYS A 86 24.98 9.48 -3.70
N ILE A 87 24.33 8.63 -2.91
CA ILE A 87 24.66 8.43 -1.50
C ILE A 87 25.81 7.41 -1.39
N PRO A 88 26.89 7.71 -0.62
CA PRO A 88 27.99 6.79 -0.42
C PRO A 88 27.52 5.41 0.08
N GLY A 89 27.88 4.36 -0.65
CA GLY A 89 27.50 2.96 -0.38
C GLY A 89 26.22 2.50 -1.09
N LEU A 90 25.56 3.37 -1.86
CA LEU A 90 24.36 3.06 -2.66
C LEU A 90 24.58 3.26 -4.17
N GLU A 91 25.80 3.49 -4.61
CA GLU A 91 26.15 3.77 -6.02
C GLU A 91 25.64 2.67 -6.96
N ARG A 92 25.67 1.42 -6.50
CA ARG A 92 25.17 0.25 -7.25
C ARG A 92 23.70 0.36 -7.63
N LEU A 93 22.88 1.14 -6.93
CA LEU A 93 21.47 1.37 -7.32
C LEU A 93 21.31 2.04 -8.69
N ALA A 94 22.39 2.66 -9.24
CA ALA A 94 22.36 3.20 -10.59
C ALA A 94 22.13 2.11 -11.66
N ASP A 95 22.76 0.92 -11.48
CA ASP A 95 22.83 -0.11 -12.53
C ASP A 95 22.40 -1.50 -12.07
N ASP A 96 22.26 -1.73 -10.75
CA ASP A 96 21.94 -3.03 -10.17
C ASP A 96 20.43 -3.16 -9.97
N GLU A 97 19.76 -3.84 -10.91
CA GLU A 97 18.31 -4.07 -10.88
C GLU A 97 17.88 -4.91 -9.68
N SER A 98 18.66 -5.94 -9.33
CA SER A 98 18.36 -6.80 -8.18
C SER A 98 18.36 -6.01 -6.86
N LEU A 99 19.29 -5.06 -6.70
CA LEU A 99 19.29 -4.17 -5.54
C LEU A 99 18.11 -3.18 -5.55
N ARG A 100 17.66 -2.72 -6.72
CA ARG A 100 16.44 -1.90 -6.83
C ARG A 100 15.21 -2.68 -6.40
N VAL A 101 15.08 -3.93 -6.86
CA VAL A 101 14.00 -4.83 -6.42
C VAL A 101 14.06 -5.07 -4.91
N LEU A 102 15.25 -5.29 -4.35
CA LEU A 102 15.40 -5.43 -2.90
C LEU A 102 14.99 -4.14 -2.16
N TRP A 103 15.38 -2.96 -2.65
CA TRP A 103 14.96 -1.70 -2.02
C TRP A 103 13.44 -1.53 -2.04
N THR A 104 12.78 -1.81 -3.18
CA THR A 104 11.32 -1.73 -3.30
C THR A 104 10.61 -2.73 -2.40
N ALA A 105 11.19 -3.93 -2.27
CA ALA A 105 10.70 -4.94 -1.33
C ALA A 105 10.80 -4.49 0.13
N LEU A 106 11.90 -3.81 0.52
CA LEU A 106 12.07 -3.22 1.86
C LEU A 106 11.13 -2.03 2.07
N ALA A 107 10.85 -1.25 1.02
CA ALA A 107 9.91 -0.13 1.08
C ALA A 107 8.48 -0.60 1.36
N ALA A 108 8.10 -1.78 0.92
CA ALA A 108 6.74 -2.29 1.04
C ALA A 108 6.29 -2.48 2.51
N PRO A 109 6.95 -3.27 3.37
CA PRO A 109 6.56 -3.39 4.77
C PRO A 109 6.78 -2.09 5.55
N THR A 110 7.82 -1.31 5.24
CA THR A 110 8.09 -0.04 5.94
C THR A 110 7.08 1.06 5.61
N SER A 111 6.25 0.91 4.59
CA SER A 111 5.17 1.84 4.27
C SER A 111 3.96 1.74 5.21
N ILE A 112 3.86 0.67 5.99
CA ILE A 112 2.69 0.40 6.83
C ILE A 112 2.56 1.48 7.92
N GLY A 113 1.46 2.24 7.88
CA GLY A 113 1.18 3.31 8.84
C GLY A 113 2.04 4.57 8.70
N GLN A 114 2.76 4.73 7.58
CA GLN A 114 3.61 5.89 7.31
C GLN A 114 3.14 6.70 6.10
N LYS A 115 3.60 7.95 6.05
CA LYS A 115 3.62 8.72 4.81
C LYS A 115 4.74 8.21 3.90
N VAL A 116 4.49 8.17 2.59
CA VAL A 116 5.46 7.67 1.60
C VAL A 116 6.77 8.45 1.68
N ASP A 117 6.71 9.77 1.68
CA ASP A 117 7.87 10.64 1.80
C ASP A 117 7.74 11.57 3.04
N PRO A 118 8.82 11.76 3.81
CA PRO A 118 10.15 11.14 3.72
C PRO A 118 10.30 9.83 4.53
N GLY A 119 9.25 9.39 5.23
CA GLY A 119 9.36 8.33 6.24
C GLY A 119 9.72 6.97 5.63
N ASN A 120 8.93 6.52 4.66
CA ASN A 120 9.10 5.22 4.03
C ASN A 120 10.43 5.10 3.27
N THR A 121 10.75 6.10 2.45
CA THR A 121 12.01 6.16 1.70
C THR A 121 13.23 6.07 2.62
N LYS A 122 13.22 6.81 3.75
CA LYS A 122 14.29 6.75 4.76
C LYS A 122 14.43 5.37 5.38
N ALA A 123 13.30 4.75 5.77
CA ALA A 123 13.30 3.44 6.41
C ALA A 123 13.81 2.35 5.46
N ALA A 124 13.34 2.31 4.22
CA ALA A 124 13.80 1.37 3.20
C ALA A 124 15.30 1.54 2.91
N THR A 125 15.75 2.79 2.76
CA THR A 125 17.16 3.12 2.50
C THR A 125 18.06 2.72 3.67
N ALA A 126 17.64 2.98 4.92
CA ALA A 126 18.38 2.56 6.10
C ALA A 126 18.48 1.03 6.20
N ALA A 127 17.41 0.32 5.84
CA ALA A 127 17.42 -1.14 5.82
C ALA A 127 18.37 -1.70 4.75
N LEU A 128 18.37 -1.13 3.55
CA LEU A 128 19.29 -1.53 2.48
C LEU A 128 20.76 -1.23 2.85
N LEU A 129 21.06 -0.04 3.35
CA LEU A 129 22.41 0.31 3.83
C LEU A 129 22.87 -0.63 4.95
N GLY A 130 21.97 -0.94 5.88
CA GLY A 130 22.25 -1.94 6.93
C GLY A 130 22.65 -3.29 6.33
N TYR A 131 21.87 -3.78 5.37
CA TYR A 131 22.18 -5.02 4.65
C TYR A 131 23.52 -4.95 3.91
N LEU A 132 23.79 -3.91 3.13
CA LEU A 132 25.04 -3.78 2.38
C LEU A 132 26.28 -3.73 3.27
N ARG A 133 26.15 -3.24 4.50
CA ARG A 133 27.25 -3.17 5.48
C ARG A 133 27.45 -4.46 6.26
N THR A 134 26.37 -5.18 6.56
CA THR A 134 26.39 -6.31 7.50
C THR A 134 26.11 -7.66 6.84
N GLY A 135 25.59 -7.67 5.62
CA GLY A 135 25.09 -8.87 4.94
C GLY A 135 23.75 -9.40 5.52
N VAL A 136 23.13 -8.66 6.44
CA VAL A 136 21.90 -9.11 7.13
C VAL A 136 20.78 -8.11 6.97
N ILE A 137 19.62 -8.56 6.48
CA ILE A 137 18.40 -7.74 6.47
C ILE A 137 17.96 -7.49 7.92
N PRO A 138 17.79 -6.21 8.33
CA PRO A 138 17.37 -5.89 9.68
C PRO A 138 15.92 -6.35 9.93
N THR A 139 15.70 -6.96 11.09
CA THR A 139 14.36 -7.34 11.59
C THR A 139 14.18 -6.76 12.98
N ASN A 140 12.96 -6.75 13.52
CA ASN A 140 12.67 -6.25 14.84
C ASN A 140 12.55 -7.43 15.86
N PRO A 141 13.25 -7.44 17.01
CA PRO A 141 14.25 -6.43 17.41
C PRO A 141 15.51 -6.54 16.53
N PRO A 142 16.15 -5.40 16.22
CA PRO A 142 17.35 -5.41 15.43
C PRO A 142 18.48 -6.16 16.12
N ALA A 143 19.31 -6.85 15.34
CA ALA A 143 20.55 -7.41 15.86
C ALA A 143 21.44 -6.28 16.42
N PRO A 144 22.17 -6.51 17.54
CA PRO A 144 23.09 -5.51 18.06
C PRO A 144 24.08 -5.04 17.00
N GLY A 145 24.18 -3.70 16.80
CA GLY A 145 25.04 -3.11 15.79
C GLY A 145 24.42 -2.95 14.38
N ALA A 146 23.20 -3.44 14.15
CA ALA A 146 22.48 -3.14 12.91
C ALA A 146 22.08 -1.66 12.85
N VAL A 147 22.18 -1.04 11.67
CA VAL A 147 21.74 0.35 11.45
C VAL A 147 20.21 0.38 11.38
N THR A 148 19.57 0.34 12.52
CA THR A 148 18.12 0.19 12.66
C THR A 148 17.45 1.39 13.27
N GLU A 149 18.23 2.38 13.75
CA GLU A 149 17.67 3.62 14.30
C GLU A 149 16.70 4.30 13.33
N GLY A 150 16.94 4.19 12.02
CA GLY A 150 16.05 4.70 11.00
C GLY A 150 14.74 3.93 10.88
N ILE A 151 14.73 2.62 11.11
CA ILE A 151 13.53 1.77 10.95
C ILE A 151 12.62 1.85 12.18
N THR A 152 13.21 1.78 13.37
CA THR A 152 12.44 1.79 14.64
C THR A 152 11.97 3.18 15.06
N LYS A 153 12.72 4.23 14.74
CA LYS A 153 12.39 5.62 15.09
C LYS A 153 11.79 6.43 13.97
N ALA A 154 12.00 6.04 12.70
CA ALA A 154 11.39 6.73 11.55
C ALA A 154 9.89 6.42 11.38
N GLY A 155 9.25 5.92 12.45
CA GLY A 155 7.82 5.74 12.46
C GLY A 155 7.35 4.54 11.63
N CYS A 156 7.97 3.38 11.80
CA CYS A 156 7.27 2.13 11.52
C CYS A 156 6.00 2.16 12.39
N GLY A 157 5.00 2.85 11.92
CA GLY A 157 3.76 3.27 12.54
C GLY A 157 3.13 2.34 13.59
N ALA A 158 1.83 2.37 13.69
CA ALA A 158 1.08 1.61 14.70
C ALA A 158 1.17 0.09 14.54
N ASP A 159 1.64 -0.45 13.40
CA ASP A 159 1.70 -1.89 13.14
C ASP A 159 3.13 -2.44 12.96
N GLN A 160 3.93 -2.30 14.02
CA GLN A 160 5.29 -2.84 14.06
C GLN A 160 5.34 -4.36 13.78
N LYS A 161 4.30 -5.12 14.15
CA LYS A 161 4.24 -6.57 13.90
C LYS A 161 4.15 -6.91 12.41
N ALA A 162 3.40 -6.12 11.65
CA ALA A 162 3.27 -6.32 10.21
C ALA A 162 4.58 -5.96 9.48
N VAL A 163 5.24 -4.89 9.90
CA VAL A 163 6.57 -4.51 9.39
C VAL A 163 7.58 -5.63 9.66
N ASP A 164 7.66 -6.11 10.90
CA ASP A 164 8.56 -7.19 11.31
C ASP A 164 8.31 -8.49 10.52
N ALA A 165 7.04 -8.84 10.33
CA ALA A 165 6.67 -10.01 9.53
C ALA A 165 7.16 -9.90 8.08
N GLY A 166 7.00 -8.73 7.44
CA GLY A 166 7.51 -8.47 6.10
C GLY A 166 9.04 -8.57 6.03
N MET A 167 9.72 -7.95 6.98
CA MET A 167 11.19 -7.97 7.05
C MET A 167 11.75 -9.39 7.26
N LYS A 168 11.08 -10.24 8.05
CA LYS A 168 11.45 -11.65 8.23
C LYS A 168 11.37 -12.45 6.93
N VAL A 169 10.33 -12.24 6.14
CA VAL A 169 10.17 -12.90 4.84
C VAL A 169 11.29 -12.48 3.88
N ILE A 170 11.54 -11.17 3.76
CA ILE A 170 12.59 -10.64 2.89
C ILE A 170 13.96 -11.19 3.34
N LYS A 171 14.25 -11.15 4.64
CA LYS A 171 15.47 -11.71 5.22
C LYS A 171 15.65 -13.18 4.82
N TYR A 172 14.64 -14.01 5.06
CA TYR A 172 14.70 -15.43 4.73
C TYR A 172 14.99 -15.67 3.24
N LEU A 173 14.31 -14.95 2.36
CA LEU A 173 14.50 -15.09 0.92
C LEU A 173 15.89 -14.63 0.47
N VAL A 174 16.39 -13.51 0.98
CA VAL A 174 17.74 -13.03 0.65
C VAL A 174 18.82 -13.98 1.18
N GLU A 175 18.68 -14.49 2.39
CA GLU A 175 19.63 -15.46 2.98
C GLU A 175 19.67 -16.80 2.25
N THR A 176 18.53 -17.24 1.70
CA THR A 176 18.43 -18.54 1.02
C THR A 176 18.72 -18.48 -0.48
N LYS A 177 18.52 -17.34 -1.13
CA LYS A 177 18.59 -17.20 -2.60
C LYS A 177 19.67 -16.21 -3.07
N GLY A 178 20.25 -15.42 -2.17
CA GLY A 178 21.03 -14.24 -2.56
C GLY A 178 20.15 -13.13 -3.12
N VAL A 179 20.76 -11.97 -3.44
CA VAL A 179 20.01 -10.80 -3.92
C VAL A 179 19.42 -11.05 -5.31
N ASP A 180 20.18 -11.63 -6.23
CA ASP A 180 19.69 -11.91 -7.59
C ASP A 180 18.58 -12.95 -7.59
N GLY A 181 18.77 -14.07 -6.91
CA GLY A 181 17.73 -15.09 -6.78
C GLY A 181 16.52 -14.62 -5.99
N PHE A 182 16.67 -13.66 -5.06
CA PHE A 182 15.57 -12.98 -4.41
C PHE A 182 14.78 -12.14 -5.44
N ALA A 183 15.45 -11.31 -6.24
CA ALA A 183 14.79 -10.44 -7.21
C ALA A 183 14.01 -11.26 -8.26
N ASP A 184 14.61 -12.31 -8.78
CA ASP A 184 13.96 -13.24 -9.72
C ASP A 184 12.72 -13.88 -9.08
N TRP A 185 12.85 -14.40 -7.86
CA TRP A 185 11.73 -15.01 -7.15
C TRP A 185 10.62 -14.01 -6.85
N TRP A 186 10.99 -12.78 -6.46
CA TRP A 186 10.05 -11.73 -6.04
C TRP A 186 9.09 -11.31 -7.15
N LEU A 187 9.57 -11.28 -8.38
CA LEU A 187 8.83 -10.86 -9.57
C LEU A 187 8.32 -12.03 -10.43
N SER A 188 8.58 -13.28 -10.03
CA SER A 188 8.10 -14.47 -10.74
C SER A 188 6.79 -15.02 -10.15
N PRO A 189 5.99 -15.76 -10.96
CA PRO A 189 4.77 -16.41 -10.49
C PRO A 189 5.07 -17.61 -9.55
N HIS A 190 4.33 -17.69 -8.46
CA HIS A 190 4.36 -18.78 -7.47
C HIS A 190 2.95 -19.17 -7.07
N THR A 191 2.74 -20.43 -6.70
CA THR A 191 1.47 -20.88 -6.14
C THR A 191 1.22 -20.28 -4.76
N LEU A 192 -0.03 -20.10 -4.37
CA LEU A 192 -0.38 -19.65 -3.02
C LEU A 192 0.16 -20.60 -1.93
N LYS A 193 0.31 -21.89 -2.29
CA LYS A 193 0.96 -22.87 -1.41
C LYS A 193 2.44 -22.50 -1.19
N GLU A 194 3.21 -22.24 -2.26
CA GLU A 194 4.63 -21.86 -2.14
C GLU A 194 4.81 -20.57 -1.35
N LEU A 195 3.98 -19.54 -1.61
CA LEU A 195 3.98 -18.30 -0.80
C LEU A 195 3.74 -18.59 0.69
N THR A 196 2.81 -19.50 0.98
CA THR A 196 2.50 -19.91 2.35
C THR A 196 3.66 -20.67 2.99
N ASP A 197 4.33 -21.54 2.24
CA ASP A 197 5.46 -22.32 2.72
C ASP A 197 6.69 -21.43 3.01
N ILE A 198 6.96 -20.43 2.16
CA ILE A 198 7.97 -19.39 2.41
C ILE A 198 7.67 -18.62 3.72
N ARG A 199 6.41 -18.23 3.94
CA ARG A 199 6.02 -17.56 5.20
C ARG A 199 6.30 -18.43 6.42
N LYS A 200 5.95 -19.72 6.35
CA LYS A 200 6.24 -20.68 7.43
C LYS A 200 7.74 -20.82 7.68
N ALA A 201 8.53 -20.94 6.62
CA ALA A 201 9.98 -21.04 6.72
C ALA A 201 10.61 -19.76 7.33
N ALA A 202 10.01 -18.58 7.08
CA ALA A 202 10.38 -17.33 7.74
C ALA A 202 9.84 -17.18 9.18
N GLY A 203 9.21 -18.21 9.75
CA GLY A 203 8.69 -18.21 11.11
C GLY A 203 7.32 -17.53 11.27
N LEU A 204 6.54 -17.40 10.20
CA LEU A 204 5.21 -16.83 10.23
C LEU A 204 4.13 -17.90 10.07
N SER A 205 2.94 -17.65 10.60
CA SER A 205 1.79 -18.54 10.43
C SER A 205 0.87 -18.08 9.29
N GLY A 206 0.19 -19.03 8.65
CA GLY A 206 -0.89 -18.80 7.72
C GLY A 206 -0.46 -18.33 6.33
N ALA A 207 -1.44 -18.25 5.45
CA ALA A 207 -1.30 -17.72 4.10
C ALA A 207 -1.12 -16.18 4.11
N PRO A 208 -0.63 -15.59 3.00
CA PRO A 208 -0.56 -14.13 2.87
C PRO A 208 -1.94 -13.49 3.00
N SER A 209 -2.04 -12.45 3.84
CA SER A 209 -3.31 -11.79 4.14
C SER A 209 -3.95 -11.20 2.88
N GLY A 210 -5.22 -11.49 2.66
CA GLY A 210 -6.03 -10.94 1.59
C GLY A 210 -5.69 -11.44 0.18
N VAL A 211 -4.77 -12.39 0.03
CA VAL A 211 -4.51 -13.04 -1.26
C VAL A 211 -5.56 -14.13 -1.46
N ALA A 212 -6.34 -13.99 -2.54
CA ALA A 212 -7.44 -14.88 -2.86
C ALA A 212 -6.98 -16.08 -3.70
N GLY A 213 -7.75 -17.17 -3.66
CA GLY A 213 -7.55 -18.33 -4.51
C GLY A 213 -7.31 -19.62 -3.75
N GLY A 214 -7.23 -20.71 -4.51
CA GLY A 214 -6.84 -22.02 -4.02
C GLY A 214 -5.33 -22.17 -3.88
N LYS A 215 -4.89 -23.31 -3.35
CA LYS A 215 -3.46 -23.58 -3.11
C LYS A 215 -2.59 -23.47 -4.38
N ASP A 216 -3.18 -23.78 -5.54
CA ASP A 216 -2.49 -23.79 -6.84
C ASP A 216 -2.67 -22.48 -7.63
N SER A 217 -3.36 -21.48 -7.08
CA SER A 217 -3.50 -20.16 -7.71
C SER A 217 -2.15 -19.48 -7.79
N LEU A 218 -1.84 -18.93 -8.97
CA LEU A 218 -0.56 -18.25 -9.23
C LEU A 218 -0.62 -16.78 -8.82
N HIS A 219 0.42 -16.33 -8.17
CA HIS A 219 0.65 -14.96 -7.74
C HIS A 219 2.13 -14.60 -7.85
N LEU A 220 2.45 -13.34 -8.11
CA LEU A 220 3.84 -12.90 -8.06
C LEU A 220 4.42 -13.02 -6.64
N GLY A 221 5.71 -13.31 -6.54
CA GLY A 221 6.39 -13.61 -5.27
C GLY A 221 6.20 -12.55 -4.20
N SER A 222 6.16 -11.27 -4.57
CA SER A 222 5.89 -10.14 -3.65
C SER A 222 4.58 -10.28 -2.87
N MET A 223 3.59 -11.03 -3.41
CA MET A 223 2.32 -11.29 -2.73
C MET A 223 2.46 -12.12 -1.45
N VAL A 224 3.64 -12.69 -1.18
CA VAL A 224 3.99 -13.28 0.12
C VAL A 224 3.82 -12.31 1.29
N LEU A 225 3.90 -10.99 1.04
CA LEU A 225 3.63 -9.93 2.03
C LEU A 225 2.13 -9.69 2.28
N GLY A 226 1.25 -10.29 1.48
CA GLY A 226 -0.18 -10.02 1.47
C GLY A 226 -0.60 -9.07 0.34
N ASP A 227 -1.91 -9.00 0.10
CA ASP A 227 -2.46 -8.32 -1.06
C ASP A 227 -2.07 -6.83 -1.16
N LYS A 228 -2.24 -6.07 -0.07
CA LYS A 228 -1.92 -4.63 -0.07
C LYS A 228 -0.43 -4.38 -0.24
N THR A 229 0.37 -4.99 0.62
CA THR A 229 1.82 -4.72 0.70
C THR A 229 2.57 -5.32 -0.49
N GLY A 230 2.17 -6.50 -0.95
CA GLY A 230 2.73 -7.12 -2.15
C GLY A 230 2.44 -6.31 -3.42
N LYS A 231 1.21 -5.85 -3.59
CA LYS A 231 0.83 -4.97 -4.72
C LYS A 231 1.52 -3.61 -4.69
N TYR A 232 1.74 -3.05 -3.50
CA TYR A 232 2.54 -1.83 -3.38
C TYR A 232 3.98 -2.03 -3.88
N SER A 233 4.62 -3.15 -3.49
CA SER A 233 5.94 -3.50 -4.03
C SER A 233 5.92 -3.68 -5.56
N LEU A 234 4.88 -4.29 -6.11
CA LEU A 234 4.72 -4.44 -7.57
C LEU A 234 4.64 -3.09 -8.27
N ASN A 235 3.85 -2.14 -7.74
CA ASN A 235 3.76 -0.80 -8.31
C ASN A 235 5.12 -0.10 -8.34
N LEU A 236 5.93 -0.25 -7.29
CA LEU A 236 7.29 0.30 -7.24
C LEU A 236 8.24 -0.35 -8.27
N ASN A 237 7.89 -1.51 -8.80
CA ASN A 237 8.62 -2.22 -9.87
C ASN A 237 7.95 -2.06 -11.25
N GLY A 238 7.05 -1.09 -11.43
CA GLY A 238 6.44 -0.77 -12.71
C GLY A 238 5.24 -1.66 -13.10
N TYR A 239 4.79 -2.55 -12.22
CA TYR A 239 3.57 -3.32 -12.45
C TYR A 239 2.33 -2.51 -12.12
N GLN A 240 1.29 -2.62 -12.94
CA GLN A 240 0.00 -2.02 -12.65
C GLN A 240 -0.78 -2.93 -11.69
N ALA A 241 -0.80 -2.57 -10.41
CA ALA A 241 -1.50 -3.32 -9.38
C ALA A 241 -2.32 -2.39 -8.47
N THR A 242 -3.56 -2.78 -8.18
CA THR A 242 -4.45 -1.98 -7.32
C THR A 242 -4.08 -2.16 -5.85
N THR A 243 -3.42 -1.16 -5.27
CA THR A 243 -3.13 -1.12 -3.84
C THR A 243 -4.32 -0.54 -3.08
N LYS A 244 -5.04 -1.42 -2.36
CA LYS A 244 -6.22 -1.03 -1.57
C LYS A 244 -5.80 -0.49 -0.20
N ASP A 245 -5.30 0.73 -0.20
CA ASP A 245 -4.94 1.46 1.02
C ASP A 245 -6.14 2.20 1.63
N SER A 246 -5.91 2.94 2.70
CA SER A 246 -6.97 3.70 3.38
C SER A 246 -7.55 4.82 2.50
N TRP A 247 -6.75 5.44 1.64
CA TRP A 247 -7.21 6.48 0.72
C TRP A 247 -8.10 5.89 -0.37
N PHE A 248 -7.67 4.79 -0.98
CA PHE A 248 -8.47 4.07 -1.94
C PHE A 248 -9.79 3.58 -1.34
N SER A 249 -9.74 2.94 -0.16
CA SER A 249 -10.92 2.44 0.52
C SER A 249 -11.92 3.56 0.85
N ARG A 250 -11.45 4.73 1.26
CA ARG A 250 -12.29 5.92 1.48
C ARG A 250 -12.89 6.43 0.18
N SER A 251 -12.11 6.51 -0.91
CA SER A 251 -12.60 6.96 -2.22
C SER A 251 -13.70 6.05 -2.77
N TYR A 252 -13.57 4.74 -2.60
CA TYR A 252 -14.61 3.77 -2.94
C TYR A 252 -15.84 3.91 -2.02
N ASN A 253 -15.64 3.86 -0.72
CA ASN A 253 -16.72 3.80 0.27
C ASN A 253 -17.59 5.06 0.32
N ARG A 254 -17.06 6.24 -0.09
CA ARG A 254 -17.84 7.49 -0.09
C ARG A 254 -19.08 7.43 -0.99
N HIS A 255 -19.00 6.73 -2.12
CA HIS A 255 -20.11 6.58 -3.06
C HIS A 255 -21.26 5.74 -2.48
N PHE A 256 -20.94 4.79 -1.63
CA PHE A 256 -21.88 3.83 -1.06
C PHE A 256 -22.27 4.19 0.39
N GLY A 257 -21.77 5.27 0.95
CA GLY A 257 -22.03 5.65 2.35
C GLY A 257 -21.54 4.60 3.35
N ASN A 258 -20.42 3.93 3.07
CA ASN A 258 -19.84 2.85 3.86
C ASN A 258 -18.48 3.25 4.47
N MET A 259 -18.30 4.53 4.82
CA MET A 259 -17.07 5.05 5.40
C MET A 259 -16.75 4.49 6.79
N ARG A 260 -17.74 3.85 7.44
CA ARG A 260 -17.58 3.20 8.73
C ARG A 260 -17.98 1.74 8.68
N ASN A 261 -17.26 0.94 9.43
CA ASN A 261 -17.60 -0.44 9.72
C ASN A 261 -18.80 -0.50 10.70
N PRO A 262 -19.46 -1.66 10.86
CA PRO A 262 -20.55 -1.81 11.81
C PRO A 262 -20.19 -1.51 13.28
N ASP A 263 -18.93 -1.65 13.67
CA ASP A 263 -18.40 -1.32 14.99
C ASP A 263 -18.08 0.19 15.17
N GLY A 264 -18.36 1.01 14.15
CA GLY A 264 -18.09 2.45 14.14
C GLY A 264 -16.68 2.84 13.76
N SER A 265 -15.75 1.91 13.61
CA SER A 265 -14.39 2.19 13.12
C SER A 265 -14.39 2.63 11.66
N LEU A 266 -13.31 3.33 11.23
CA LEU A 266 -13.18 3.74 9.84
C LEU A 266 -12.97 2.55 8.90
N ALA A 267 -13.67 2.54 7.77
CA ALA A 267 -13.54 1.53 6.72
C ALA A 267 -12.31 1.84 5.83
N GLU A 268 -11.13 1.55 6.34
CA GLU A 268 -9.84 1.86 5.72
C GLU A 268 -9.19 0.70 4.96
N ALA A 269 -9.90 -0.42 4.89
CA ALA A 269 -9.49 -1.60 4.13
C ALA A 269 -10.72 -2.43 3.74
N PRO A 270 -10.64 -3.27 2.70
CA PRO A 270 -11.70 -4.22 2.39
C PRO A 270 -11.95 -5.17 3.57
N ARG A 271 -13.19 -5.34 3.96
CA ARG A 271 -13.60 -6.17 5.12
C ARG A 271 -13.49 -7.67 4.85
N ASN A 272 -13.62 -8.08 3.58
CA ASN A 272 -13.63 -9.48 3.17
C ASN A 272 -13.19 -9.64 1.71
N LEU A 273 -13.05 -10.89 1.25
CA LEU A 273 -12.63 -11.19 -0.12
C LEU A 273 -13.64 -10.71 -1.20
N PRO A 274 -14.97 -10.89 -1.04
CA PRO A 274 -15.95 -10.34 -1.99
C PRO A 274 -15.83 -8.81 -2.15
N GLU A 275 -15.74 -8.06 -1.06
CA GLU A 275 -15.56 -6.60 -1.13
C GLU A 275 -14.23 -6.23 -1.81
N ARG A 276 -13.17 -6.99 -1.55
CA ARG A 276 -11.88 -6.81 -2.21
C ARG A 276 -11.98 -7.00 -3.72
N ALA A 277 -12.65 -8.06 -4.17
CA ALA A 277 -12.87 -8.33 -5.59
C ALA A 277 -13.69 -7.22 -6.25
N ARG A 278 -14.71 -6.73 -5.55
CA ARG A 278 -15.54 -5.63 -6.03
C ARG A 278 -14.78 -4.31 -6.13
N MET A 279 -13.89 -4.02 -5.22
CA MET A 279 -12.99 -2.88 -5.30
C MET A 279 -12.00 -2.99 -6.47
N GLU A 280 -11.55 -4.19 -6.83
CA GLU A 280 -10.73 -4.41 -8.03
C GLU A 280 -11.53 -4.20 -9.31
N GLU A 281 -12.74 -4.74 -9.37
CA GLU A 281 -13.67 -4.51 -10.48
C GLU A 281 -13.96 -3.01 -10.66
N PHE A 282 -14.16 -2.29 -9.56
CA PHE A 282 -14.38 -0.84 -9.60
C PHE A 282 -13.24 -0.10 -10.30
N VAL A 283 -12.00 -0.41 -9.93
CA VAL A 283 -10.82 0.21 -10.58
C VAL A 283 -10.74 -0.15 -12.05
N SER A 284 -10.93 -1.44 -12.38
CA SER A 284 -10.91 -1.88 -13.79
C SER A 284 -11.94 -1.10 -14.61
N ARG A 285 -13.18 -1.02 -14.15
CA ARG A 285 -14.24 -0.29 -14.86
C ARG A 285 -13.99 1.21 -14.95
N VAL A 286 -13.40 1.83 -13.91
CA VAL A 286 -13.01 3.26 -13.94
C VAL A 286 -11.91 3.52 -14.98
N ILE A 287 -10.98 2.58 -15.16
CA ILE A 287 -9.92 2.71 -16.16
C ILE A 287 -10.46 2.53 -17.58
N ASP A 288 -11.42 1.63 -17.77
CA ASP A 288 -12.01 1.31 -19.06
C ASP A 288 -12.97 2.40 -19.55
N GLU A 289 -13.52 3.25 -18.67
CA GLU A 289 -14.42 4.34 -18.98
C GLU A 289 -13.68 5.64 -19.37
#